data_edfdb18fa610e3ff93f9996a653a3966
#
_entry.id   edfdb18fa610e3ff93f9996a653a3966
#
_cell.length_a   1.000
_cell.length_b   1.000
_cell.length_c   1.000
_cell.angle_alpha   90.00
_cell.angle_beta   90.00
_cell.angle_gamma   90.00
#
_symmetry.space_group_name_H-M   'P 1'
#
loop_
_entity.id
_entity.type
_entity.pdbx_description
1 polymer ?
#
loop_
_entity_poly.entity_id
_entity_poly.type
_entity_poly.pdbx_seq_one_letter_code
_entity_poly.pdbx_strand_id
1 'polypeptide(L)'
;MKNVLQLLIVLLLLCASINAQNPLVTDIFTADPTARVFNGKLYVYPSHDIVPEEGVQAPDFCMPDYHMYSLEGGNTWKDYGVVLDQNSVPWGKKNSYGMWAPDCIKKGDTYYYYYPAEPLDKSSFRRIGVGTSKNPTGPFKWEKNYIKGVEGIDPGLLLDDNGKAYLYFGGGEKLYVTPLKDNMKEIAAKPIKIEGLPAGYKEGSFPIKVNGIYYLTFAHVFANEGYTIAYATSNNPLGPFTYRGKIMDNLGNGTNHHSVVNYKGKWILFYHWWEISGYNKLRSMRADYMTFKEDGSIARVKPTLRGIGAPTIGEKIQVDRYNDISGAKTSFVGGNEPIGWMVTNTKMMSNVRFNNVDFASGSAKKIVARVASGQRIGSMEVRLGNPKGDLIAEFPIKYTGGWNSWQTIETNLLKKVSGMQNIVVVFKSVWGADKIVNLNWLMLK
;
A
#
# COMPACT_ATOMS: atom_id res chain seq x y z
N MET A 1 21.08 31.89 48.73
CA MET A 1 19.93 31.83 47.83
C MET A 1 20.44 31.37 46.46
N LYS A 2 20.30 30.09 46.16
CA LYS A 2 20.79 29.48 44.92
C LYS A 2 19.60 29.36 43.97
N ASN A 3 19.65 30.06 42.84
CA ASN A 3 18.67 29.96 41.76
C ASN A 3 18.94 28.69 41.00
N VAL A 4 18.00 27.77 41.05
CA VAL A 4 17.96 26.56 40.19
C VAL A 4 17.24 26.94 38.91
N LEU A 5 18.01 27.06 37.82
CA LEU A 5 17.51 27.25 36.46
C LEU A 5 17.05 25.89 35.96
N GLN A 6 15.76 25.64 35.93
CA GLN A 6 15.21 24.46 35.30
C GLN A 6 15.26 24.64 33.78
N LEU A 7 16.14 23.88 33.14
CA LEU A 7 16.24 23.75 31.70
C LEU A 7 15.12 22.80 31.21
N LEU A 8 14.05 23.36 30.65
CA LEU A 8 13.00 22.59 29.99
C LEU A 8 13.54 22.11 28.62
N ILE A 9 14.00 20.88 28.57
CA ILE A 9 14.32 20.24 27.27
C ILE A 9 12.98 19.83 26.64
N VAL A 10 12.50 20.63 25.70
CA VAL A 10 11.41 20.25 24.80
C VAL A 10 11.99 19.26 23.81
N LEU A 11 11.74 17.98 24.03
CA LEU A 11 12.03 16.92 23.08
C LEU A 11 11.03 17.07 21.92
N LEU A 12 11.43 17.77 20.87
CA LEU A 12 10.74 17.73 19.58
C LEU A 12 10.93 16.30 19.01
N LEU A 13 9.95 15.45 19.26
CA LEU A 13 9.76 14.24 18.50
C LEU A 13 9.49 14.66 17.05
N LEU A 14 10.51 14.64 16.22
CA LEU A 14 10.37 14.64 14.78
C LEU A 14 9.65 13.33 14.40
N CYS A 15 8.32 13.37 14.38
CA CYS A 15 7.55 12.35 13.69
C CYS A 15 7.94 12.44 12.22
N ALA A 16 8.80 11.53 11.77
CA ALA A 16 9.01 11.33 10.35
C ALA A 16 7.65 10.98 9.74
N SER A 17 7.09 11.89 8.97
CA SER A 17 5.82 11.67 8.26
C SER A 17 6.08 10.65 7.16
N ILE A 18 5.72 9.39 7.39
CA ILE A 18 5.72 8.34 6.37
C ILE A 18 4.54 8.63 5.46
N ASN A 19 4.83 8.96 4.22
CA ASN A 19 3.82 9.34 3.23
C ASN A 19 3.09 8.09 2.70
N ALA A 20 1.77 8.17 2.49
CA ALA A 20 0.98 7.12 1.82
C ALA A 20 1.22 7.08 0.30
N GLN A 21 2.45 7.29 -0.10
CA GLN A 21 2.98 7.14 -1.46
C GLN A 21 3.71 5.81 -1.54
N ASN A 22 3.76 5.22 -2.73
CA ASN A 22 4.42 3.93 -2.92
C ASN A 22 5.95 4.03 -2.94
N PRO A 23 6.65 3.20 -2.18
CA PRO A 23 6.12 2.28 -1.18
C PRO A 23 5.60 3.02 0.05
N LEU A 24 4.66 2.37 0.77
CA LEU A 24 3.98 2.98 1.92
C LEU A 24 4.91 3.14 3.14
N VAL A 25 5.88 2.26 3.27
CA VAL A 25 6.90 2.21 4.34
C VAL A 25 8.26 2.06 3.69
N THR A 26 9.28 2.74 4.21
CA THR A 26 10.62 2.82 3.62
C THR A 26 11.76 2.57 4.62
N ASP A 27 11.46 2.42 5.89
CA ASP A 27 12.41 2.18 6.98
C ASP A 27 12.68 0.69 7.24
N ILE A 28 11.74 -0.18 6.90
CA ILE A 28 11.89 -1.63 6.88
C ILE A 28 11.27 -2.23 5.61
N PHE A 29 11.67 -3.44 5.25
CA PHE A 29 11.05 -4.17 4.15
C PHE A 29 9.81 -4.91 4.63
N THR A 30 8.70 -4.72 3.92
CA THR A 30 7.38 -5.24 4.30
C THR A 30 6.75 -5.99 3.14
N ALA A 31 6.14 -7.13 3.44
CA ALA A 31 5.52 -7.99 2.44
C ALA A 31 4.11 -8.41 2.86
N ASP A 32 3.40 -9.09 1.97
CA ASP A 32 2.12 -9.76 2.24
C ASP A 32 1.09 -8.86 2.96
N PRO A 33 0.83 -7.64 2.47
CA PRO A 33 0.06 -6.64 3.20
C PRO A 33 -1.41 -7.03 3.30
N THR A 34 -1.88 -7.37 4.49
CA THR A 34 -3.30 -7.50 4.78
C THR A 34 -3.86 -6.18 5.30
N ALA A 35 -4.72 -5.56 4.52
CA ALA A 35 -5.39 -4.32 4.87
C ALA A 35 -6.82 -4.57 5.35
N ARG A 36 -7.22 -3.87 6.41
CA ARG A 36 -8.58 -3.95 6.99
C ARG A 36 -9.04 -2.57 7.45
N VAL A 37 -10.33 -2.32 7.36
CA VAL A 37 -10.95 -1.11 7.91
C VAL A 37 -11.72 -1.46 9.17
N PHE A 38 -11.32 -0.86 10.29
CA PHE A 38 -11.98 -1.03 11.58
C PHE A 38 -12.37 0.34 12.13
N ASN A 39 -13.65 0.51 12.47
CA ASN A 39 -14.18 1.76 13.02
C ASN A 39 -13.81 3.00 12.16
N GLY A 40 -13.87 2.86 10.83
CA GLY A 40 -13.58 3.94 9.89
C GLY A 40 -12.09 4.25 9.69
N LYS A 41 -11.18 3.53 10.32
CA LYS A 41 -9.72 3.68 10.20
C LYS A 41 -9.12 2.49 9.44
N LEU A 42 -8.15 2.79 8.58
CA LEU A 42 -7.44 1.81 7.76
C LEU A 42 -6.21 1.30 8.51
N TYR A 43 -6.09 -0.01 8.62
CA TYR A 43 -4.96 -0.74 9.21
C TYR A 43 -4.33 -1.67 8.19
N VAL A 44 -3.01 -1.89 8.29
CA VAL A 44 -2.28 -2.86 7.47
C VAL A 44 -1.38 -3.71 8.36
N TYR A 45 -1.39 -5.00 8.13
CA TYR A 45 -0.64 -6.02 8.86
C TYR A 45 0.28 -6.77 7.89
N PRO A 46 1.48 -6.26 7.62
CA PRO A 46 2.45 -6.92 6.75
C PRO A 46 3.33 -7.92 7.51
N SER A 47 3.93 -8.84 6.77
CA SER A 47 5.13 -9.55 7.17
C SER A 47 6.35 -8.63 7.05
N HIS A 48 7.41 -8.89 7.82
CA HIS A 48 8.67 -8.16 7.78
C HIS A 48 9.76 -9.00 7.12
N ASP A 49 10.23 -8.58 5.95
CA ASP A 49 11.32 -9.23 5.22
C ASP A 49 12.67 -8.79 5.75
N ILE A 50 13.56 -9.76 6.00
CA ILE A 50 14.95 -9.48 6.35
C ILE A 50 15.93 -10.33 5.53
N VAL A 51 17.20 -9.92 5.52
CA VAL A 51 18.31 -10.80 5.14
C VAL A 51 18.77 -11.51 6.42
N PRO A 52 18.75 -12.84 6.48
CA PRO A 52 19.22 -13.54 7.66
C PRO A 52 20.73 -13.32 7.86
N GLU A 53 21.19 -13.38 9.10
CA GLU A 53 22.62 -13.35 9.41
C GLU A 53 23.36 -14.51 8.72
N GLU A 54 24.63 -14.31 8.41
CA GLU A 54 25.46 -15.33 7.76
C GLU A 54 25.51 -16.61 8.60
N GLY A 55 25.29 -17.75 7.97
CA GLY A 55 25.26 -19.06 8.62
C GLY A 55 23.93 -19.46 9.26
N VAL A 56 22.93 -18.55 9.28
CA VAL A 56 21.59 -18.88 9.77
C VAL A 56 20.81 -19.64 8.70
N GLN A 57 20.29 -20.81 9.06
CA GLN A 57 19.34 -21.54 8.21
C GLN A 57 17.97 -20.86 8.27
N ALA A 58 17.58 -20.25 7.19
CA ALA A 58 16.28 -19.60 7.03
C ALA A 58 15.61 -20.04 5.72
N PRO A 59 14.27 -19.97 5.62
CA PRO A 59 13.59 -20.18 4.35
C PRO A 59 13.97 -19.08 3.35
N ASP A 60 13.72 -19.32 2.08
CA ASP A 60 13.96 -18.37 0.98
C ASP A 60 13.39 -16.98 1.25
N PHE A 61 12.18 -16.91 1.82
CA PHE A 61 11.57 -15.70 2.33
C PHE A 61 11.71 -15.68 3.85
N CYS A 62 12.61 -14.84 4.34
CA CYS A 62 13.00 -14.78 5.73
C CYS A 62 12.23 -13.68 6.45
N MET A 63 11.29 -14.06 7.32
CA MET A 63 10.39 -13.16 8.01
C MET A 63 10.33 -13.53 9.50
N PRO A 64 10.95 -12.74 10.41
CA PRO A 64 10.97 -13.05 11.84
C PRO A 64 9.72 -12.61 12.59
N ASP A 65 8.96 -11.63 12.07
CA ASP A 65 7.89 -10.97 12.81
C ASP A 65 6.87 -10.29 11.89
N TYR A 66 5.82 -9.72 12.52
CA TYR A 66 4.82 -8.88 11.89
C TYR A 66 4.84 -7.49 12.51
N HIS A 67 4.80 -6.48 11.67
CA HIS A 67 4.49 -5.11 12.06
C HIS A 67 3.01 -4.79 11.84
N MET A 68 2.59 -3.66 12.36
CA MET A 68 1.26 -3.15 12.12
C MET A 68 1.29 -1.65 11.91
N TYR A 69 0.56 -1.22 10.91
CA TYR A 69 0.44 0.19 10.53
C TYR A 69 -1.00 0.65 10.49
N SER A 70 -1.24 1.95 10.72
CA SER A 70 -2.53 2.57 10.41
C SER A 70 -2.34 3.90 9.69
N LEU A 71 -3.28 4.22 8.80
CA LEU A 71 -3.33 5.52 8.15
C LEU A 71 -3.99 6.53 9.08
N GLU A 72 -3.20 7.54 9.53
CA GLU A 72 -3.66 8.55 10.49
C GLU A 72 -4.38 9.72 9.83
N GLY A 73 -4.18 9.91 8.53
CA GLY A 73 -4.77 10.96 7.71
C GLY A 73 -3.77 11.47 6.68
N GLY A 74 -4.24 12.14 5.65
CA GLY A 74 -3.40 12.58 4.54
C GLY A 74 -2.56 11.43 4.00
N ASN A 75 -1.24 11.54 4.17
CA ASN A 75 -0.27 10.55 3.70
C ASN A 75 0.48 9.84 4.84
N THR A 76 0.07 10.03 6.11
CA THR A 76 0.88 9.59 7.26
C THR A 76 0.48 8.20 7.73
N TRP A 77 1.42 7.28 7.72
CA TRP A 77 1.32 5.97 8.34
C TRP A 77 1.97 5.99 9.73
N LYS A 78 1.28 5.42 10.71
CA LYS A 78 1.83 5.20 12.06
C LYS A 78 2.21 3.74 12.18
N ASP A 79 3.47 3.48 12.52
CA ASP A 79 3.95 2.17 12.94
C ASP A 79 3.64 1.95 14.42
N TYR A 80 3.07 0.80 14.76
CA TYR A 80 2.83 0.36 16.13
C TYR A 80 3.86 -0.66 16.61
N GLY A 81 4.86 -0.94 15.77
CA GLY A 81 5.92 -1.89 16.06
C GLY A 81 5.51 -3.34 15.86
N VAL A 82 6.32 -4.23 16.43
CA VAL A 82 6.15 -5.69 16.28
C VAL A 82 4.89 -6.16 17.02
N VAL A 83 3.99 -6.81 16.29
CA VAL A 83 2.75 -7.41 16.82
C VAL A 83 2.99 -8.81 17.36
N LEU A 84 3.77 -9.60 16.62
CA LEU A 84 4.14 -10.96 16.99
C LEU A 84 5.53 -11.29 16.42
N ASP A 85 6.43 -11.69 17.29
CA ASP A 85 7.74 -12.24 16.96
C ASP A 85 7.69 -13.77 16.90
N GLN A 86 8.48 -14.38 16.01
CA GLN A 86 8.53 -15.83 15.81
C GLN A 86 8.82 -16.63 17.11
N ASN A 87 9.63 -16.05 18.02
CA ASN A 87 9.99 -16.68 19.28
C ASN A 87 8.93 -16.54 20.37
N SER A 88 7.89 -15.73 20.10
CA SER A 88 6.72 -15.56 20.96
C SER A 88 5.54 -16.46 20.61
N VAL A 89 5.62 -17.23 19.50
CA VAL A 89 4.59 -18.20 19.12
C VAL A 89 4.59 -19.38 20.09
N PRO A 90 3.51 -19.65 20.86
CA PRO A 90 3.53 -20.62 21.94
C PRO A 90 3.82 -22.06 21.48
N TRP A 91 3.38 -22.43 20.28
CA TRP A 91 3.51 -23.76 19.69
C TRP A 91 4.47 -23.79 18.51
N GLY A 92 5.09 -22.64 18.18
CA GLY A 92 5.95 -22.48 17.02
C GLY A 92 7.41 -22.83 17.29
N LYS A 93 8.06 -23.33 16.27
CA LYS A 93 9.52 -23.52 16.23
C LYS A 93 10.22 -22.18 16.34
N LYS A 94 11.15 -22.04 17.26
CA LYS A 94 11.93 -20.82 17.44
C LYS A 94 12.91 -20.62 16.28
N ASN A 95 13.17 -19.35 15.94
CA ASN A 95 14.07 -18.97 14.86
C ASN A 95 13.74 -19.68 13.52
N SER A 96 12.45 -19.83 13.21
CA SER A 96 12.00 -20.48 11.98
C SER A 96 12.00 -19.53 10.79
N TYR A 97 12.00 -18.22 11.04
CA TYR A 97 11.95 -17.13 10.04
C TYR A 97 10.79 -17.26 9.03
N GLY A 98 9.73 -17.93 9.42
CA GLY A 98 8.59 -18.24 8.56
C GLY A 98 7.29 -17.59 9.01
N MET A 99 7.34 -16.36 9.52
CA MET A 99 6.16 -15.55 9.87
C MET A 99 5.59 -14.93 8.58
N TRP A 100 4.99 -15.81 7.75
CA TRP A 100 4.49 -15.44 6.42
C TRP A 100 3.11 -14.80 6.52
N ALA A 101 2.48 -14.52 5.40
CA ALA A 101 1.25 -13.74 5.26
C ALA A 101 0.21 -13.91 6.39
N PRO A 102 -0.12 -12.86 7.15
CA PRO A 102 -1.15 -12.89 8.20
C PRO A 102 -2.49 -12.38 7.69
N ASP A 103 -3.54 -12.52 8.50
CA ASP A 103 -4.79 -11.78 8.34
C ASP A 103 -5.38 -11.38 9.69
N CYS A 104 -6.17 -10.32 9.74
CA CYS A 104 -6.83 -9.82 10.93
C CYS A 104 -8.29 -9.48 10.62
N ILE A 105 -9.23 -9.97 11.45
CA ILE A 105 -10.65 -9.69 11.28
C ILE A 105 -11.31 -9.35 12.63
N LYS A 106 -12.38 -8.55 12.57
CA LYS A 106 -13.20 -8.21 13.76
C LYS A 106 -14.51 -8.98 13.74
N LYS A 107 -14.86 -9.64 14.87
CA LYS A 107 -16.21 -10.18 15.11
C LYS A 107 -16.69 -9.75 16.48
N GLY A 108 -17.83 -9.07 16.53
CA GLY A 108 -18.29 -8.39 17.75
C GLY A 108 -17.25 -7.35 18.21
N ASP A 109 -16.86 -7.41 19.48
CA ASP A 109 -15.87 -6.49 20.07
C ASP A 109 -14.45 -7.07 20.11
N THR A 110 -14.20 -8.15 19.38
CA THR A 110 -12.92 -8.86 19.43
C THR A 110 -12.29 -8.89 18.05
N TYR A 111 -10.99 -8.58 18.02
CA TYR A 111 -10.12 -8.71 16.87
C TYR A 111 -9.41 -10.05 16.93
N TYR A 112 -9.36 -10.75 15.81
CA TYR A 112 -8.74 -12.07 15.65
C TYR A 112 -7.64 -11.95 14.63
N TYR A 113 -6.40 -12.21 15.04
CA TYR A 113 -5.21 -12.17 14.21
C TYR A 113 -4.76 -13.59 13.89
N TYR A 114 -4.75 -13.95 12.62
CA TYR A 114 -4.36 -15.28 12.14
C TYR A 114 -2.99 -15.20 11.47
N TYR A 115 -2.17 -16.22 11.74
CA TYR A 115 -0.79 -16.25 11.23
C TYR A 115 -0.33 -17.68 11.01
N PRO A 116 0.45 -17.98 9.94
CA PRO A 116 1.13 -19.25 9.78
C PRO A 116 2.43 -19.30 10.60
N ALA A 117 2.78 -20.47 11.10
CA ALA A 117 4.10 -20.73 11.68
C ALA A 117 4.47 -22.21 11.54
N GLU A 118 5.77 -22.52 11.60
CA GLU A 118 6.28 -23.88 11.65
C GLU A 118 6.02 -24.48 13.05
N PRO A 119 5.30 -25.62 13.17
CA PRO A 119 5.01 -26.19 14.47
C PRO A 119 6.23 -26.92 15.06
N LEU A 120 6.38 -26.84 16.39
CA LEU A 120 7.44 -27.55 17.13
C LEU A 120 7.37 -29.07 16.96
N ASP A 121 6.15 -29.62 16.88
CA ASP A 121 5.89 -31.06 16.76
C ASP A 121 6.17 -31.62 15.36
N LYS A 122 6.59 -30.76 14.41
CA LYS A 122 6.87 -31.10 13.01
C LYS A 122 5.72 -31.83 12.31
N SER A 123 4.49 -31.65 12.80
CA SER A 123 3.29 -32.33 12.26
C SER A 123 2.91 -31.86 10.86
N SER A 124 3.46 -30.72 10.42
CA SER A 124 3.22 -30.14 9.12
C SER A 124 4.30 -29.11 8.79
N PHE A 125 4.40 -28.72 7.51
CA PHE A 125 5.28 -27.60 7.07
C PHE A 125 4.85 -26.27 7.72
N ARG A 126 3.55 -26.01 7.82
CA ARG A 126 2.99 -24.81 8.48
C ARG A 126 1.61 -25.13 9.09
N ARG A 127 1.32 -24.47 10.19
CA ARG A 127 0.01 -24.45 10.84
C ARG A 127 -0.46 -23.02 11.03
N ILE A 128 -1.75 -22.81 11.13
CA ILE A 128 -2.33 -21.48 11.35
C ILE A 128 -2.71 -21.34 12.82
N GLY A 129 -2.13 -20.33 13.47
CA GLY A 129 -2.47 -19.90 14.80
C GLY A 129 -3.44 -18.72 14.81
N VAL A 130 -3.97 -18.40 15.98
CA VAL A 130 -4.84 -17.24 16.17
C VAL A 130 -4.53 -16.54 17.50
N GLY A 131 -4.60 -15.23 17.51
CA GLY A 131 -4.55 -14.38 18.68
C GLY A 131 -5.79 -13.50 18.77
N THR A 132 -6.12 -13.02 19.96
CA THR A 132 -7.31 -12.19 20.21
C THR A 132 -6.94 -10.91 20.93
N SER A 133 -7.61 -9.79 20.57
CA SER A 133 -7.47 -8.51 21.26
C SER A 133 -8.78 -7.72 21.26
N LYS A 134 -8.91 -6.77 22.18
CA LYS A 134 -10.00 -5.76 22.15
C LYS A 134 -9.63 -4.53 21.31
N ASN A 135 -8.38 -4.42 20.87
CA ASN A 135 -7.91 -3.33 20.03
C ASN A 135 -7.31 -3.89 18.74
N PRO A 136 -7.49 -3.21 17.59
CA PRO A 136 -6.88 -3.64 16.33
C PRO A 136 -5.35 -3.61 16.39
N THR A 137 -4.80 -2.81 17.30
CA THR A 137 -3.36 -2.63 17.51
C THR A 137 -2.77 -3.58 18.57
N GLY A 138 -3.57 -4.49 19.09
CA GLY A 138 -3.16 -5.35 20.20
C GLY A 138 -3.20 -4.65 21.58
N PRO A 139 -2.50 -5.17 22.61
CA PRO A 139 -1.77 -6.44 22.54
C PRO A 139 -2.70 -7.63 22.28
N PHE A 140 -2.21 -8.60 21.50
CA PHE A 140 -2.95 -9.83 21.23
C PHE A 140 -2.59 -10.91 22.25
N LYS A 141 -3.60 -11.64 22.71
CA LYS A 141 -3.42 -12.87 23.49
C LYS A 141 -3.39 -14.06 22.52
N TRP A 142 -2.23 -14.67 22.38
CA TRP A 142 -2.00 -15.79 21.48
C TRP A 142 -2.51 -17.09 22.07
N GLU A 143 -3.20 -17.92 21.24
CA GLU A 143 -3.66 -19.24 21.63
C GLU A 143 -2.46 -20.19 21.83
N LYS A 144 -2.57 -21.08 22.81
CA LYS A 144 -1.49 -22.03 23.15
C LYS A 144 -1.27 -23.10 22.09
N ASN A 145 -2.21 -23.27 21.18
CA ASN A 145 -2.18 -24.26 20.11
C ASN A 145 -2.63 -23.62 18.79
N TYR A 146 -2.21 -24.21 17.67
CA TYR A 146 -2.73 -23.87 16.35
C TYR A 146 -4.18 -24.38 16.17
N ILE A 147 -4.86 -23.92 15.14
CA ILE A 147 -6.23 -24.36 14.81
C ILE A 147 -6.17 -25.80 14.30
N LYS A 148 -6.74 -26.72 15.08
CA LYS A 148 -6.77 -28.14 14.75
C LYS A 148 -7.52 -28.39 13.44
N GLY A 149 -6.94 -29.19 12.55
CA GLY A 149 -7.53 -29.53 11.24
C GLY A 149 -7.27 -28.50 10.14
N VAL A 150 -6.47 -27.44 10.44
CA VAL A 150 -6.01 -26.45 9.45
C VAL A 150 -4.51 -26.64 9.23
N GLU A 151 -4.13 -26.84 7.97
CA GLU A 151 -2.76 -27.09 7.57
C GLU A 151 -2.44 -26.31 6.28
N GLY A 152 -1.46 -25.44 6.33
CA GLY A 152 -1.06 -24.58 5.21
C GLY A 152 -0.67 -23.17 5.64
N ILE A 153 -0.70 -22.27 4.67
CA ILE A 153 -0.32 -20.87 4.79
C ILE A 153 -1.46 -19.94 4.37
N ASP A 154 -1.23 -18.65 4.41
CA ASP A 154 -2.04 -17.58 3.83
C ASP A 154 -3.50 -17.61 4.31
N PRO A 155 -3.76 -17.47 5.61
CA PRO A 155 -5.11 -17.34 6.11
C PRO A 155 -5.79 -16.11 5.48
N GLY A 156 -6.94 -16.32 4.85
CA GLY A 156 -7.81 -15.25 4.36
C GLY A 156 -9.18 -15.36 5.05
N LEU A 157 -9.62 -14.33 5.75
CA LEU A 157 -10.83 -14.36 6.56
C LEU A 157 -11.98 -13.61 5.88
N LEU A 158 -13.15 -14.23 5.88
CA LEU A 158 -14.41 -13.61 5.49
C LEU A 158 -15.41 -13.71 6.67
N LEU A 159 -15.94 -12.58 7.08
CA LEU A 159 -17.13 -12.52 7.93
C LEU A 159 -18.32 -12.15 7.04
N ASP A 160 -19.26 -13.09 6.88
CA ASP A 160 -20.42 -12.89 6.03
C ASP A 160 -21.52 -12.10 6.75
N ASP A 161 -22.46 -11.55 5.99
CA ASP A 161 -23.57 -10.72 6.50
C ASP A 161 -24.46 -11.45 7.50
N ASN A 162 -24.51 -12.79 7.42
CA ASN A 162 -25.22 -13.65 8.36
C ASN A 162 -24.45 -13.96 9.65
N GLY A 163 -23.27 -13.32 9.85
CA GLY A 163 -22.41 -13.50 11.00
C GLY A 163 -21.56 -14.77 11.01
N LYS A 164 -21.65 -15.62 9.98
CA LYS A 164 -20.77 -16.79 9.82
C LYS A 164 -19.40 -16.33 9.31
N ALA A 165 -18.37 -16.94 9.87
CA ALA A 165 -17.00 -16.67 9.44
C ALA A 165 -16.43 -17.86 8.67
N TYR A 166 -15.60 -17.57 7.66
CA TYR A 166 -14.95 -18.54 6.83
C TYR A 166 -13.44 -18.28 6.83
N LEU A 167 -12.66 -19.34 6.94
CA LEU A 167 -11.21 -19.33 6.82
C LEU A 167 -10.84 -20.01 5.51
N TYR A 168 -10.22 -19.24 4.62
CA TYR A 168 -9.55 -19.72 3.41
C TYR A 168 -8.06 -19.86 3.73
N PHE A 169 -7.42 -20.91 3.23
CA PHE A 169 -6.02 -21.16 3.48
C PHE A 169 -5.45 -22.16 2.48
N GLY A 170 -4.15 -22.11 2.26
CA GLY A 170 -3.48 -23.06 1.40
C GLY A 170 -2.28 -22.44 0.70
N GLY A 171 -1.64 -23.22 -0.13
CA GLY A 171 -0.49 -22.85 -0.95
C GLY A 171 -0.10 -24.02 -1.84
N GLY A 172 0.83 -23.80 -2.77
CA GLY A 172 1.26 -24.88 -3.67
C GLY A 172 0.14 -25.41 -4.55
N GLU A 173 -0.69 -24.52 -5.11
CA GLU A 173 -1.80 -24.85 -6.02
C GLU A 173 -3.03 -25.51 -5.35
N LYS A 174 -3.09 -25.46 -4.03
CA LYS A 174 -4.24 -25.98 -3.27
C LYS A 174 -4.81 -24.87 -2.40
N LEU A 175 -6.11 -24.64 -2.53
CA LEU A 175 -6.87 -23.74 -1.69
C LEU A 175 -8.01 -24.48 -1.02
N TYR A 176 -8.12 -24.31 0.27
CA TYR A 176 -9.18 -24.87 1.10
C TYR A 176 -9.97 -23.75 1.74
N VAL A 177 -11.24 -24.06 2.06
CA VAL A 177 -12.11 -23.21 2.87
C VAL A 177 -12.81 -24.04 3.92
N THR A 178 -13.00 -23.44 5.10
CA THR A 178 -13.79 -24.05 6.19
C THR A 178 -14.57 -22.97 6.92
N PRO A 179 -15.82 -23.23 7.33
CA PRO A 179 -16.49 -22.35 8.26
C PRO A 179 -15.85 -22.46 9.65
N LEU A 180 -15.75 -21.33 10.35
CA LEU A 180 -15.29 -21.27 11.72
C LEU A 180 -16.47 -21.36 12.69
N LYS A 181 -16.24 -21.91 13.90
CA LYS A 181 -17.17 -21.78 15.02
C LYS A 181 -17.26 -20.30 15.47
N ASP A 182 -18.25 -20.00 16.25
CA ASP A 182 -18.47 -18.63 16.75
C ASP A 182 -17.32 -18.08 17.58
N ASN A 183 -16.53 -18.94 18.20
CA ASN A 183 -15.33 -18.56 18.94
C ASN A 183 -14.17 -18.12 18.03
N MET A 184 -14.29 -18.30 16.71
CA MET A 184 -13.28 -17.93 15.71
C MET A 184 -11.92 -18.64 15.86
N LYS A 185 -11.84 -19.67 16.70
CA LYS A 185 -10.58 -20.38 17.03
C LYS A 185 -10.61 -21.85 16.61
N GLU A 186 -11.75 -22.32 16.18
CA GLU A 186 -11.99 -23.71 15.78
C GLU A 186 -12.78 -23.78 14.49
N ILE A 187 -12.52 -24.81 13.69
CA ILE A 187 -13.31 -25.11 12.50
C ILE A 187 -14.67 -25.71 12.90
N ALA A 188 -15.71 -25.31 12.17
CA ALA A 188 -17.07 -25.86 12.36
C ALA A 188 -17.34 -27.08 11.48
N ALA A 189 -16.55 -27.28 10.41
CA ALA A 189 -16.63 -28.42 9.52
C ALA A 189 -15.23 -28.76 8.97
N LYS A 190 -15.05 -29.93 8.39
CA LYS A 190 -13.80 -30.28 7.69
C LYS A 190 -13.56 -29.32 6.54
N PRO A 191 -12.29 -28.89 6.31
CA PRO A 191 -11.95 -28.08 5.15
C PRO A 191 -12.31 -28.79 3.84
N ILE A 192 -12.85 -28.03 2.90
CA ILE A 192 -13.11 -28.48 1.53
C ILE A 192 -12.16 -27.78 0.57
N LYS A 193 -11.71 -28.50 -0.45
CA LYS A 193 -10.93 -27.90 -1.54
C LYS A 193 -11.84 -27.03 -2.37
N ILE A 194 -11.40 -25.81 -2.68
CA ILE A 194 -12.15 -24.93 -3.57
C ILE A 194 -11.99 -25.39 -5.02
N GLU A 195 -13.14 -25.56 -5.68
CA GLU A 195 -13.23 -25.91 -7.08
C GLU A 195 -13.46 -24.67 -7.96
N GLY A 196 -13.14 -24.78 -9.26
CA GLY A 196 -13.37 -23.76 -10.28
C GLY A 196 -12.27 -22.70 -10.39
N LEU A 197 -11.16 -22.86 -9.67
CA LEU A 197 -9.98 -22.01 -9.87
C LEU A 197 -9.20 -22.44 -11.12
N PRO A 198 -8.56 -21.49 -11.83
CA PRO A 198 -7.76 -21.81 -13.00
C PRO A 198 -6.51 -22.61 -12.61
N ALA A 199 -6.02 -23.42 -13.56
CA ALA A 199 -4.68 -23.98 -13.43
C ALA A 199 -3.66 -22.86 -13.25
N GLY A 200 -2.72 -23.02 -12.29
CA GLY A 200 -1.75 -21.98 -11.97
C GLY A 200 -2.14 -21.08 -10.77
N TYR A 201 -3.28 -21.33 -10.09
CA TYR A 201 -3.47 -20.81 -8.75
C TYR A 201 -2.25 -21.16 -7.89
N LYS A 202 -1.74 -20.19 -7.12
CA LYS A 202 -0.56 -20.42 -6.29
C LYS A 202 -0.85 -20.28 -4.79
N GLU A 203 -1.30 -19.13 -4.34
CA GLU A 203 -1.38 -18.77 -2.93
C GLU A 203 -2.10 -17.42 -2.74
N GLY A 204 -2.07 -16.87 -1.54
CA GLY A 204 -2.45 -15.48 -1.29
C GLY A 204 -3.94 -15.21 -1.48
N SER A 205 -4.81 -16.12 -1.06
CA SER A 205 -6.25 -15.95 -1.20
C SER A 205 -6.80 -14.86 -0.27
N PHE A 206 -7.53 -13.91 -0.84
CA PHE A 206 -8.19 -12.85 -0.08
C PHE A 206 -9.66 -12.74 -0.48
N PRO A 207 -10.60 -13.19 0.38
CA PRO A 207 -12.03 -13.18 0.10
C PRO A 207 -12.66 -11.83 0.49
N ILE A 208 -13.54 -11.32 -0.37
CA ILE A 208 -14.44 -10.19 -0.08
C ILE A 208 -15.85 -10.48 -0.61
N LYS A 209 -16.85 -9.77 -0.07
CA LYS A 209 -18.22 -9.80 -0.57
C LYS A 209 -18.62 -8.41 -1.04
N VAL A 210 -19.12 -8.30 -2.27
CA VAL A 210 -19.55 -7.04 -2.87
C VAL A 210 -20.89 -7.28 -3.55
N ASN A 211 -21.92 -6.52 -3.16
CA ASN A 211 -23.28 -6.62 -3.73
C ASN A 211 -23.82 -8.06 -3.79
N GLY A 212 -23.59 -8.84 -2.72
CA GLY A 212 -24.06 -10.22 -2.62
C GLY A 212 -23.19 -11.28 -3.32
N ILE A 213 -22.22 -10.87 -4.12
CA ILE A 213 -21.27 -11.75 -4.83
C ILE A 213 -19.98 -11.90 -4.00
N TYR A 214 -19.50 -13.13 -3.88
CA TYR A 214 -18.22 -13.44 -3.26
C TYR A 214 -17.12 -13.34 -4.32
N TYR A 215 -16.14 -12.48 -4.07
CA TYR A 215 -14.92 -12.36 -4.85
C TYR A 215 -13.80 -13.01 -4.07
N LEU A 216 -13.09 -13.89 -4.71
CA LEU A 216 -11.86 -14.47 -4.20
C LEU A 216 -10.73 -13.96 -5.07
N THR A 217 -9.86 -13.14 -4.50
CA THR A 217 -8.66 -12.64 -5.16
C THR A 217 -7.47 -13.49 -4.73
N PHE A 218 -6.50 -13.73 -5.61
CA PHE A 218 -5.40 -14.67 -5.35
C PHE A 218 -4.18 -14.41 -6.25
N ALA A 219 -3.02 -14.89 -5.81
CA ALA A 219 -1.83 -14.96 -6.63
C ALA A 219 -1.95 -16.11 -7.64
N HIS A 220 -1.64 -15.82 -8.89
CA HIS A 220 -1.75 -16.77 -10.02
C HIS A 220 -0.53 -16.67 -10.93
N VAL A 221 -0.01 -17.81 -11.33
CA VAL A 221 1.09 -17.91 -12.30
C VAL A 221 0.55 -18.33 -13.65
N PHE A 222 0.61 -17.42 -14.62
CA PHE A 222 0.37 -17.77 -16.01
C PHE A 222 1.67 -18.27 -16.66
N ALA A 223 1.57 -19.28 -17.50
CA ALA A 223 2.69 -19.71 -18.34
C ALA A 223 3.24 -18.49 -19.10
N ASN A 224 4.55 -18.27 -19.02
CA ASN A 224 5.27 -17.14 -19.65
C ASN A 224 5.01 -15.73 -19.08
N GLU A 225 4.19 -15.57 -18.04
CA GLU A 225 3.92 -14.24 -17.46
C GLU A 225 4.39 -14.11 -15.99
N GLY A 226 4.60 -15.22 -15.27
CA GLY A 226 4.97 -15.21 -13.85
C GLY A 226 3.79 -14.86 -12.92
N TYR A 227 4.11 -14.38 -11.71
CA TYR A 227 3.14 -14.09 -10.67
C TYR A 227 2.30 -12.85 -10.98
N THR A 228 0.99 -13.04 -11.08
CA THR A 228 -0.02 -11.98 -11.26
C THR A 228 -1.00 -11.99 -10.09
N ILE A 229 -1.82 -10.96 -9.95
CA ILE A 229 -2.99 -10.97 -9.07
C ILE A 229 -4.22 -11.19 -9.94
N ALA A 230 -5.00 -12.21 -9.62
CA ALA A 230 -6.20 -12.61 -10.34
C ALA A 230 -7.42 -12.72 -9.41
N TYR A 231 -8.60 -12.94 -9.96
CA TYR A 231 -9.81 -13.13 -9.17
C TYR A 231 -10.80 -14.09 -9.82
N ALA A 232 -11.63 -14.67 -8.97
CA ALA A 232 -12.77 -15.50 -9.30
C ALA A 232 -14.00 -15.06 -8.48
N THR A 233 -15.19 -15.41 -8.94
CA THR A 233 -16.45 -15.05 -8.25
C THR A 233 -17.33 -16.27 -8.01
N SER A 234 -18.16 -16.21 -6.96
CA SER A 234 -19.16 -17.22 -6.64
C SER A 234 -20.37 -16.57 -5.96
N ASN A 235 -21.51 -17.26 -6.00
CA ASN A 235 -22.69 -16.93 -5.18
C ASN A 235 -22.68 -17.64 -3.81
N ASN A 236 -21.66 -18.46 -3.54
CA ASN A 236 -21.50 -19.19 -2.31
C ASN A 236 -20.06 -19.03 -1.77
N PRO A 237 -19.85 -18.72 -0.47
CA PRO A 237 -18.51 -18.58 0.09
C PRO A 237 -17.68 -19.87 0.04
N LEU A 238 -18.30 -21.02 -0.10
CA LEU A 238 -17.64 -22.32 -0.22
C LEU A 238 -17.34 -22.68 -1.70
N GLY A 239 -17.71 -21.84 -2.66
CA GLY A 239 -17.60 -22.10 -4.09
C GLY A 239 -18.77 -22.92 -4.66
N PRO A 240 -18.62 -23.48 -5.89
CA PRO A 240 -17.46 -23.32 -6.76
C PRO A 240 -17.28 -21.88 -7.22
N PHE A 241 -16.02 -21.52 -7.53
CA PHE A 241 -15.67 -20.19 -8.03
C PHE A 241 -15.46 -20.23 -9.55
N THR A 242 -15.84 -19.15 -10.21
CA THR A 242 -15.61 -18.96 -11.66
C THR A 242 -14.53 -17.90 -11.85
N TYR A 243 -13.45 -18.26 -12.52
CA TYR A 243 -12.36 -17.33 -12.88
C TYR A 243 -12.88 -16.17 -13.73
N ARG A 244 -12.44 -14.93 -13.41
CA ARG A 244 -12.90 -13.71 -14.08
C ARG A 244 -11.80 -12.90 -14.74
N GLY A 245 -10.55 -13.11 -14.37
CA GLY A 245 -9.42 -12.41 -15.00
C GLY A 245 -8.37 -11.95 -13.99
N LYS A 246 -7.47 -11.13 -14.51
CA LYS A 246 -6.37 -10.53 -13.72
C LYS A 246 -6.79 -9.18 -13.17
N ILE A 247 -6.30 -8.87 -11.97
CA ILE A 247 -6.37 -7.54 -11.36
C ILE A 247 -5.09 -6.76 -11.65
N MET A 248 -3.94 -7.44 -11.57
CA MET A 248 -2.62 -6.82 -11.79
C MET A 248 -1.71 -7.78 -12.55
N ASP A 249 -0.93 -7.24 -13.47
CA ASP A 249 0.08 -8.00 -14.21
C ASP A 249 1.31 -8.29 -13.34
N ASN A 250 2.17 -9.18 -13.82
CA ASN A 250 3.42 -9.50 -13.12
C ASN A 250 4.32 -8.27 -13.01
N LEU A 251 4.84 -8.04 -11.80
CA LEU A 251 5.79 -6.99 -11.48
C LEU A 251 7.25 -7.48 -11.45
N GLY A 252 7.53 -8.66 -12.02
CA GLY A 252 8.82 -9.31 -11.89
C GLY A 252 9.03 -10.00 -10.55
N ASN A 253 7.99 -10.12 -9.72
CA ASN A 253 8.07 -10.74 -8.39
C ASN A 253 8.24 -12.25 -8.47
N GLY A 254 9.01 -12.80 -7.54
CA GLY A 254 9.07 -14.25 -7.31
C GLY A 254 7.85 -14.78 -6.54
N THR A 255 7.09 -13.90 -5.90
CA THR A 255 5.78 -14.14 -5.27
C THR A 255 4.92 -12.92 -5.42
N ASN A 256 3.60 -13.09 -5.23
CA ASN A 256 2.67 -11.98 -5.09
C ASN A 256 1.66 -12.30 -3.99
N HIS A 257 1.45 -11.35 -3.09
CA HIS A 257 0.43 -11.43 -2.05
C HIS A 257 -0.21 -10.05 -1.89
N HIS A 258 -1.50 -10.02 -1.61
CA HIS A 258 -2.26 -8.80 -1.69
C HIS A 258 -3.48 -8.85 -0.75
N SER A 259 -4.13 -7.71 -0.61
CA SER A 259 -5.45 -7.59 -0.01
C SER A 259 -6.27 -6.50 -0.70
N VAL A 260 -7.58 -6.55 -0.55
CA VAL A 260 -8.53 -5.61 -1.15
C VAL A 260 -9.43 -5.05 -0.07
N VAL A 261 -9.57 -3.73 -0.01
CA VAL A 261 -10.39 -3.09 1.02
C VAL A 261 -11.15 -1.88 0.45
N ASN A 262 -12.36 -1.65 0.94
CA ASN A 262 -13.07 -0.39 0.72
C ASN A 262 -12.77 0.57 1.87
N TYR A 263 -12.17 1.70 1.57
CA TYR A 263 -11.90 2.75 2.54
C TYR A 263 -12.47 4.09 2.06
N LYS A 264 -13.38 4.67 2.85
CA LYS A 264 -14.06 5.93 2.50
C LYS A 264 -14.68 5.92 1.10
N GLY A 265 -15.32 4.82 0.73
CA GLY A 265 -15.99 4.66 -0.57
C GLY A 265 -15.06 4.37 -1.76
N LYS A 266 -13.77 4.25 -1.54
CA LYS A 266 -12.79 3.89 -2.58
C LYS A 266 -12.24 2.49 -2.34
N TRP A 267 -12.20 1.67 -3.39
CA TRP A 267 -11.55 0.38 -3.34
C TRP A 267 -10.04 0.54 -3.52
N ILE A 268 -9.27 -0.19 -2.73
CA ILE A 268 -7.82 -0.15 -2.70
C ILE A 268 -7.29 -1.57 -2.78
N LEU A 269 -6.33 -1.79 -3.67
CA LEU A 269 -5.51 -3.00 -3.75
C LEU A 269 -4.20 -2.71 -3.03
N PHE A 270 -3.92 -3.46 -1.97
CA PHE A 270 -2.60 -3.53 -1.33
C PHE A 270 -1.82 -4.70 -1.90
N TYR A 271 -0.54 -4.51 -2.16
CA TYR A 271 0.34 -5.51 -2.75
C TYR A 271 1.78 -5.24 -2.33
N HIS A 272 2.74 -6.08 -2.71
CA HIS A 272 4.15 -5.83 -2.48
C HIS A 272 4.97 -5.82 -3.79
N TRP A 273 6.10 -5.14 -3.76
CA TRP A 273 7.07 -5.12 -4.84
C TRP A 273 8.49 -4.92 -4.29
N TRP A 274 9.49 -5.47 -4.96
CA TRP A 274 10.89 -5.43 -4.57
C TRP A 274 11.72 -4.35 -5.30
N GLU A 275 11.09 -3.43 -6.02
CA GLU A 275 11.73 -2.40 -6.85
C GLU A 275 12.80 -1.59 -6.10
N ILE A 276 12.59 -1.25 -4.83
CA ILE A 276 13.53 -0.45 -4.03
C ILE A 276 14.81 -1.22 -3.71
N SER A 277 14.67 -2.48 -3.29
CA SER A 277 15.82 -3.30 -2.89
C SER A 277 16.61 -3.83 -4.09
N GLY A 278 15.97 -3.98 -5.26
CA GLY A 278 16.51 -4.74 -6.36
C GLY A 278 16.62 -6.24 -6.08
N TYR A 279 16.05 -6.73 -4.95
CA TYR A 279 16.13 -8.12 -4.52
C TYR A 279 14.76 -8.67 -4.11
N ASN A 280 14.30 -9.72 -4.79
CA ASN A 280 12.94 -10.24 -4.67
C ASN A 280 12.57 -10.85 -3.30
N LYS A 281 13.50 -10.93 -2.37
CA LYS A 281 13.28 -11.38 -0.97
C LYS A 281 13.20 -10.22 0.02
N LEU A 282 13.38 -8.98 -0.44
CA LEU A 282 13.25 -7.76 0.35
C LEU A 282 12.20 -6.86 -0.33
N ARG A 283 10.96 -7.10 0.01
CA ARG A 283 9.79 -6.48 -0.62
C ARG A 283 9.36 -5.23 0.14
N SER A 284 8.57 -4.41 -0.50
CA SER A 284 7.98 -3.21 0.12
C SER A 284 6.50 -3.14 -0.21
N MET A 285 5.66 -2.96 0.80
CA MET A 285 4.22 -2.86 0.62
C MET A 285 3.83 -1.58 -0.12
N ARG A 286 2.86 -1.71 -1.00
CA ARG A 286 2.30 -0.67 -1.87
C ARG A 286 0.78 -0.73 -1.86
N ALA A 287 0.14 0.35 -2.30
CA ALA A 287 -1.29 0.40 -2.48
C ALA A 287 -1.66 1.29 -3.66
N ASP A 288 -2.60 0.86 -4.47
CA ASP A 288 -3.19 1.66 -5.54
C ASP A 288 -4.71 1.52 -5.54
N TYR A 289 -5.40 2.54 -6.08
CA TYR A 289 -6.86 2.49 -6.20
C TYR A 289 -7.29 1.45 -7.24
N MET A 290 -8.34 0.71 -6.89
CA MET A 290 -8.96 -0.31 -7.72
C MET A 290 -10.40 0.11 -8.06
N THR A 291 -10.90 -0.29 -9.21
CA THR A 291 -12.25 0.04 -9.66
C THR A 291 -13.02 -1.21 -10.04
N PHE A 292 -14.22 -1.37 -9.47
CA PHE A 292 -15.24 -2.26 -10.00
C PHE A 292 -15.98 -1.56 -11.13
N LYS A 293 -16.17 -2.24 -12.27
CA LYS A 293 -16.98 -1.76 -13.37
C LYS A 293 -18.47 -2.02 -13.10
N GLU A 294 -19.35 -1.47 -13.91
CA GLU A 294 -20.80 -1.64 -13.78
C GLU A 294 -21.25 -3.10 -13.85
N ASP A 295 -20.55 -3.92 -14.64
CA ASP A 295 -20.78 -5.38 -14.76
C ASP A 295 -20.24 -6.19 -13.59
N GLY A 296 -19.67 -5.56 -12.58
CA GLY A 296 -19.01 -6.19 -11.44
C GLY A 296 -17.60 -6.71 -11.73
N SER A 297 -17.07 -6.57 -12.94
CA SER A 297 -15.68 -6.93 -13.21
C SER A 297 -14.71 -5.91 -12.59
N ILE A 298 -13.49 -6.38 -12.27
CA ILE A 298 -12.42 -5.55 -11.73
C ILE A 298 -11.55 -5.03 -12.87
N ALA A 299 -11.37 -3.72 -12.93
CA ALA A 299 -10.46 -3.09 -13.88
C ALA A 299 -9.00 -3.41 -13.52
N ARG A 300 -8.13 -3.57 -14.55
CA ARG A 300 -6.68 -3.75 -14.33
C ARG A 300 -6.10 -2.58 -13.54
N VAL A 301 -5.41 -2.89 -12.47
CA VAL A 301 -4.65 -1.93 -11.66
C VAL A 301 -3.24 -1.83 -12.22
N LYS A 302 -2.81 -0.61 -12.52
CA LYS A 302 -1.42 -0.31 -12.85
C LYS A 302 -0.73 0.24 -11.62
N PRO A 303 0.42 -0.31 -11.22
CA PRO A 303 1.22 0.24 -10.13
C PRO A 303 1.60 1.69 -10.39
N THR A 304 1.49 2.52 -9.35
CA THR A 304 1.93 3.92 -9.42
C THR A 304 2.90 4.24 -8.29
N LEU A 305 3.77 5.21 -8.51
CA LEU A 305 4.59 5.77 -7.43
C LEU A 305 3.76 6.66 -6.52
N ARG A 306 2.63 7.15 -7.00
CA ARG A 306 1.69 7.97 -6.24
C ARG A 306 0.95 7.19 -5.17
N GLY A 307 0.58 5.95 -5.45
CA GLY A 307 -0.21 5.14 -4.53
C GLY A 307 -1.57 5.76 -4.18
N ILE A 308 -1.96 5.61 -2.94
CA ILE A 308 -3.22 6.16 -2.38
C ILE A 308 -3.02 7.50 -1.66
N GLY A 309 -1.84 8.10 -1.78
CA GLY A 309 -1.50 9.36 -1.14
C GLY A 309 -2.42 10.51 -1.56
N ALA A 310 -2.88 11.26 -0.57
CA ALA A 310 -3.73 12.43 -0.74
C ALA A 310 -3.13 13.64 -0.01
N PRO A 311 -2.04 14.25 -0.55
CA PRO A 311 -1.41 15.39 0.09
C PRO A 311 -2.40 16.55 0.23
N THR A 312 -2.38 17.15 1.41
CA THR A 312 -3.24 18.27 1.77
C THR A 312 -2.43 19.57 1.88
N ILE A 313 -3.09 20.63 2.34
CA ILE A 313 -2.49 21.94 2.53
C ILE A 313 -1.29 21.83 3.49
N GLY A 314 -0.16 22.43 3.09
CA GLY A 314 1.10 22.38 3.84
C GLY A 314 1.98 21.16 3.57
N GLU A 315 1.46 20.13 2.89
CA GLU A 315 2.23 18.94 2.52
C GLU A 315 2.83 19.06 1.11
N LYS A 316 4.08 18.59 0.95
CA LYS A 316 4.75 18.58 -0.35
C LYS A 316 4.18 17.49 -1.25
N ILE A 317 3.87 17.83 -2.48
CA ILE A 317 3.59 16.93 -3.58
C ILE A 317 4.91 16.67 -4.29
N GLN A 318 5.55 15.55 -3.98
CA GLN A 318 6.80 15.15 -4.61
C GLN A 318 6.55 14.79 -6.08
N VAL A 319 7.34 15.36 -6.99
CA VAL A 319 7.05 15.24 -8.43
C VAL A 319 7.37 13.87 -9.02
N ASP A 320 8.22 13.08 -8.40
CA ASP A 320 8.47 11.69 -8.75
C ASP A 320 7.30 10.77 -8.39
N ARG A 321 6.40 11.21 -7.49
CA ARG A 321 5.19 10.50 -7.06
C ARG A 321 3.98 10.90 -7.91
N TYR A 322 4.11 10.80 -9.21
CA TYR A 322 3.05 11.11 -10.17
C TYR A 322 2.19 9.88 -10.52
N ASN A 323 1.01 10.12 -11.07
CA ASN A 323 0.16 9.07 -11.65
C ASN A 323 0.46 8.88 -13.14
N ASP A 324 0.82 9.97 -13.83
CA ASP A 324 1.11 9.95 -15.26
C ASP A 324 2.05 11.10 -15.63
N ILE A 325 2.93 10.88 -16.60
CA ILE A 325 3.85 11.88 -17.13
C ILE A 325 3.89 11.77 -18.67
N SER A 326 3.82 12.89 -19.35
CA SER A 326 3.84 12.95 -20.81
C SER A 326 4.76 14.04 -21.31
N GLY A 327 5.65 13.69 -22.25
CA GLY A 327 6.58 14.63 -22.89
C GLY A 327 7.67 15.22 -21.97
N ALA A 328 7.77 14.73 -20.73
CA ALA A 328 8.80 15.06 -19.77
C ALA A 328 9.34 13.76 -19.13
N LYS A 329 10.36 13.85 -18.28
CA LYS A 329 10.89 12.70 -17.55
C LYS A 329 11.32 13.10 -16.14
N THR A 330 11.44 12.12 -15.27
CA THR A 330 12.07 12.28 -13.96
C THR A 330 13.57 12.06 -14.05
N SER A 331 14.30 12.74 -13.18
CA SER A 331 15.75 12.56 -13.01
C SER A 331 16.11 12.82 -11.55
N PHE A 332 17.10 12.11 -11.04
CA PHE A 332 17.60 12.33 -9.69
C PHE A 332 18.39 13.63 -9.61
N VAL A 333 18.20 14.38 -8.54
CA VAL A 333 18.96 15.60 -8.22
C VAL A 333 19.86 15.26 -7.04
N GLY A 334 21.16 15.15 -7.31
CA GLY A 334 22.18 15.02 -6.27
C GLY A 334 22.68 16.38 -5.78
N GLY A 335 23.38 16.38 -4.66
CA GLY A 335 24.02 17.57 -4.08
C GLY A 335 23.41 18.00 -2.76
N ASN A 336 23.80 19.19 -2.27
CA ASN A 336 23.43 19.65 -0.93
C ASN A 336 21.96 20.11 -0.84
N GLU A 337 21.39 20.60 -1.94
CA GLU A 337 20.00 21.11 -2.01
C GLU A 337 19.54 21.27 -3.46
N PRO A 338 18.30 20.88 -3.79
CA PRO A 338 17.43 19.97 -3.06
C PRO A 338 17.86 18.52 -3.28
N ILE A 339 17.65 17.67 -2.29
CA ILE A 339 17.89 16.23 -2.42
C ILE A 339 16.61 15.58 -2.95
N GLY A 340 16.75 14.63 -3.90
CA GLY A 340 15.64 13.83 -4.40
C GLY A 340 15.45 13.91 -5.91
N TRP A 341 14.20 13.92 -6.36
CA TRP A 341 13.84 13.81 -7.76
C TRP A 341 13.30 15.13 -8.33
N MET A 342 13.44 15.29 -9.63
CA MET A 342 12.85 16.41 -10.38
C MET A 342 12.13 15.90 -11.63
N VAL A 343 11.11 16.62 -12.07
CA VAL A 343 10.62 16.57 -13.46
C VAL A 343 11.47 17.49 -14.29
N THR A 344 11.99 17.00 -15.40
CA THR A 344 12.90 17.70 -16.31
C THR A 344 12.56 17.41 -17.78
N ASN A 345 13.31 17.99 -18.71
CA ASN A 345 13.04 17.93 -20.16
C ASN A 345 11.61 18.39 -20.50
N THR A 346 11.15 19.41 -19.77
CA THR A 346 9.81 19.96 -19.92
C THR A 346 9.72 20.77 -21.20
N LYS A 347 8.96 20.25 -22.17
CA LYS A 347 8.69 20.89 -23.47
C LYS A 347 7.31 21.50 -23.49
N MET A 348 7.00 22.24 -24.54
CA MET A 348 5.63 22.72 -24.80
C MET A 348 4.61 21.59 -24.70
N MET A 349 3.57 21.78 -23.86
CA MET A 349 2.50 20.84 -23.56
C MET A 349 2.90 19.55 -22.84
N SER A 350 4.19 19.35 -22.51
CA SER A 350 4.53 18.27 -21.59
C SER A 350 3.82 18.48 -20.25
N ASN A 351 3.49 17.40 -19.58
CA ASN A 351 2.70 17.50 -18.37
C ASN A 351 2.97 16.35 -17.39
N VAL A 352 2.61 16.59 -16.14
CA VAL A 352 2.66 15.61 -15.08
C VAL A 352 1.37 15.68 -14.27
N ARG A 353 0.76 14.51 -13.97
CA ARG A 353 -0.52 14.39 -13.26
C ARG A 353 -0.33 13.88 -11.84
N PHE A 354 -1.05 14.50 -10.91
CA PHE A 354 -1.18 14.07 -9.52
C PHE A 354 -2.64 13.92 -9.16
N ASN A 355 -3.09 12.71 -8.91
CA ASN A 355 -4.45 12.45 -8.48
C ASN A 355 -4.57 12.62 -6.96
N ASN A 356 -5.81 12.81 -6.49
CA ASN A 356 -6.16 12.87 -5.07
C ASN A 356 -5.34 13.90 -4.28
N VAL A 357 -5.27 15.14 -4.76
CA VAL A 357 -4.74 16.29 -4.01
C VAL A 357 -5.90 16.92 -3.25
N ASP A 358 -5.77 17.02 -1.92
CA ASP A 358 -6.84 17.51 -1.05
C ASP A 358 -6.73 19.01 -0.80
N PHE A 359 -7.65 19.76 -1.39
CA PHE A 359 -7.79 21.21 -1.17
C PHE A 359 -8.63 21.53 0.08
N ALA A 360 -8.95 20.51 0.89
CA ALA A 360 -9.78 20.63 2.08
C ALA A 360 -11.10 21.40 1.81
N SER A 361 -11.51 22.30 2.70
CA SER A 361 -12.70 23.14 2.54
C SER A 361 -12.53 24.29 1.53
N GLY A 362 -11.41 24.32 0.77
CA GLY A 362 -11.09 25.43 -0.13
C GLY A 362 -10.43 26.61 0.58
N SER A 363 -9.69 26.33 1.64
CA SER A 363 -8.90 27.30 2.39
C SER A 363 -7.54 27.60 1.76
N ALA A 364 -7.04 26.75 0.85
CA ALA A 364 -5.84 27.04 0.08
C ALA A 364 -6.01 28.31 -0.74
N LYS A 365 -5.00 29.19 -0.68
CA LYS A 365 -4.97 30.46 -1.40
C LYS A 365 -3.89 30.52 -2.46
N LYS A 366 -2.83 29.72 -2.29
CA LYS A 366 -1.63 29.72 -3.12
C LYS A 366 -1.18 28.31 -3.43
N ILE A 367 -0.41 28.19 -4.50
CA ILE A 367 0.45 27.04 -4.76
C ILE A 367 1.89 27.51 -4.69
N VAL A 368 2.73 26.74 -4.02
CA VAL A 368 4.17 26.94 -3.89
C VAL A 368 4.87 25.87 -4.71
N ALA A 369 5.95 26.21 -5.41
CA ALA A 369 6.73 25.28 -6.21
C ALA A 369 8.22 25.47 -5.97
N ARG A 370 9.00 24.38 -5.98
CA ARG A 370 10.46 24.40 -5.99
C ARG A 370 10.95 24.15 -7.40
N VAL A 371 11.57 25.15 -8.01
CA VAL A 371 11.92 25.15 -9.44
C VAL A 371 13.36 25.59 -9.68
N ALA A 372 13.93 25.14 -10.83
CA ALA A 372 15.17 25.66 -11.36
C ALA A 372 15.04 25.88 -12.89
N SER A 373 15.50 27.01 -13.40
CA SER A 373 15.48 27.31 -14.84
C SER A 373 16.73 28.06 -15.29
N GLY A 374 17.29 27.58 -16.38
CA GLY A 374 18.36 28.26 -17.11
C GLY A 374 17.87 29.27 -18.14
N GLN A 375 16.54 29.52 -18.21
CA GLN A 375 15.92 30.38 -19.22
C GLN A 375 14.79 31.23 -18.61
N ARG A 376 14.37 32.29 -19.32
CA ARG A 376 13.25 33.19 -18.96
C ARG A 376 12.09 33.03 -19.93
N ILE A 377 11.74 31.80 -20.28
CA ILE A 377 10.73 31.55 -21.33
C ILE A 377 9.73 30.53 -20.86
N GLY A 378 8.44 30.91 -20.94
CA GLY A 378 7.33 30.03 -20.70
C GLY A 378 6.71 30.17 -19.32
N SER A 379 5.74 29.31 -19.06
CA SER A 379 5.04 29.20 -17.78
C SER A 379 4.80 27.74 -17.40
N MET A 380 4.44 27.55 -16.16
CA MET A 380 3.95 26.29 -15.62
C MET A 380 2.53 26.51 -15.12
N GLU A 381 1.56 25.86 -15.77
CA GLU A 381 0.14 25.93 -15.44
C GLU A 381 -0.26 24.77 -14.55
N VAL A 382 -1.09 25.00 -13.53
CA VAL A 382 -1.75 23.96 -12.76
C VAL A 382 -3.22 23.93 -13.16
N ARG A 383 -3.68 22.77 -13.63
CA ARG A 383 -5.03 22.57 -14.17
C ARG A 383 -5.74 21.42 -13.46
N LEU A 384 -7.08 21.46 -13.46
CA LEU A 384 -7.91 20.39 -12.90
C LEU A 384 -8.14 19.26 -13.91
N GLY A 385 -8.03 18.03 -13.45
CA GLY A 385 -8.41 16.81 -14.15
C GLY A 385 -7.55 16.39 -15.33
N ASN A 386 -7.32 17.30 -16.29
CA ASN A 386 -6.58 16.99 -17.52
C ASN A 386 -5.82 18.23 -18.05
N PRO A 387 -4.89 18.07 -19.04
CA PRO A 387 -4.07 19.17 -19.54
C PRO A 387 -4.83 20.36 -20.19
N LYS A 388 -6.11 20.16 -20.54
CA LYS A 388 -7.01 21.19 -21.07
C LYS A 388 -8.08 21.61 -20.07
N GLY A 389 -8.04 21.04 -18.83
CA GLY A 389 -9.00 21.37 -17.78
C GLY A 389 -8.84 22.78 -17.26
N ASP A 390 -9.66 23.14 -16.29
CA ASP A 390 -9.69 24.46 -15.69
C ASP A 390 -8.35 24.89 -15.13
N LEU A 391 -7.86 26.04 -15.57
CA LEU A 391 -6.65 26.66 -15.02
C LEU A 391 -6.93 27.16 -13.60
N ILE A 392 -6.13 26.70 -12.63
CA ILE A 392 -6.26 27.10 -11.23
C ILE A 392 -5.07 27.88 -10.70
N ALA A 393 -3.91 27.78 -11.35
CA ALA A 393 -2.73 28.58 -11.04
C ALA A 393 -1.78 28.62 -12.22
N GLU A 394 -0.98 29.70 -12.33
CA GLU A 394 0.07 29.86 -13.32
C GLU A 394 1.32 30.44 -12.69
N PHE A 395 2.46 29.89 -13.03
CA PHE A 395 3.79 30.34 -12.62
C PHE A 395 4.55 30.84 -13.86
N PRO A 396 4.71 32.14 -14.07
CA PRO A 396 5.67 32.65 -15.05
C PRO A 396 7.09 32.19 -14.70
N ILE A 397 7.78 31.54 -15.63
CA ILE A 397 9.13 31.03 -15.37
C ILE A 397 10.15 32.13 -15.55
N LYS A 398 10.92 32.36 -14.47
CA LYS A 398 12.06 33.30 -14.46
C LYS A 398 13.36 32.52 -14.45
N TYR A 399 14.41 33.14 -14.96
CA TYR A 399 15.78 32.62 -14.81
C TYR A 399 16.15 32.56 -13.33
N THR A 400 16.56 31.37 -12.83
CA THR A 400 16.89 31.15 -11.43
C THR A 400 18.41 31.13 -11.16
N GLY A 401 19.22 31.33 -12.18
CA GLY A 401 20.68 31.19 -12.09
C GLY A 401 21.23 29.97 -12.81
N GLY A 402 20.37 29.09 -13.34
CA GLY A 402 20.73 27.86 -14.04
C GLY A 402 19.82 26.68 -13.72
N TRP A 403 20.07 25.57 -14.42
CA TRP A 403 19.21 24.36 -14.30
C TRP A 403 19.32 23.62 -12.97
N ASN A 404 20.30 23.97 -12.13
CA ASN A 404 20.50 23.42 -10.79
C ASN A 404 20.44 24.52 -9.70
N SER A 405 20.08 25.75 -10.07
CA SER A 405 19.92 26.87 -9.13
C SER A 405 18.46 26.94 -8.71
N TRP A 406 18.15 26.35 -7.58
CA TRP A 406 16.80 26.13 -7.11
C TRP A 406 16.22 27.32 -6.35
N GLN A 407 14.99 27.70 -6.70
CA GLN A 407 14.22 28.72 -6.02
C GLN A 407 12.82 28.22 -5.65
N THR A 408 12.32 28.67 -4.51
CA THR A 408 10.92 28.48 -4.14
C THR A 408 10.13 29.68 -4.63
N ILE A 409 9.14 29.40 -5.47
CA ILE A 409 8.23 30.42 -6.04
C ILE A 409 6.81 30.13 -5.61
N GLU A 410 5.95 31.16 -5.54
CA GLU A 410 4.53 30.99 -5.24
C GLU A 410 3.65 31.77 -6.17
N THR A 411 2.43 31.33 -6.37
CA THR A 411 1.38 32.02 -7.10
C THR A 411 0.02 31.86 -6.43
N ASN A 412 -0.86 32.81 -6.60
CA ASN A 412 -2.22 32.74 -6.08
C ASN A 412 -3.06 31.74 -6.88
N LEU A 413 -4.01 31.08 -6.23
CA LEU A 413 -5.07 30.38 -6.92
C LEU A 413 -5.97 31.39 -7.64
N LEU A 414 -6.28 31.11 -8.92
CA LEU A 414 -7.13 31.96 -9.76
C LEU A 414 -8.62 31.84 -9.41
N LYS A 415 -8.98 30.76 -8.70
CA LYS A 415 -10.33 30.49 -8.20
C LYS A 415 -10.29 29.62 -6.95
N LYS A 416 -11.39 29.62 -6.20
CA LYS A 416 -11.56 28.71 -5.06
C LYS A 416 -11.66 27.27 -5.56
N VAL A 417 -10.82 26.39 -5.01
CA VAL A 417 -10.83 24.94 -5.26
C VAL A 417 -11.02 24.24 -3.92
N SER A 418 -11.88 23.22 -3.84
CA SER A 418 -12.17 22.49 -2.60
C SER A 418 -12.25 20.99 -2.83
N GLY A 419 -12.10 20.23 -1.75
CA GLY A 419 -12.18 18.78 -1.74
C GLY A 419 -11.04 18.12 -2.51
N MET A 420 -11.23 16.83 -2.76
CA MET A 420 -10.25 15.99 -3.46
C MET A 420 -10.26 16.26 -4.96
N GLN A 421 -9.13 16.67 -5.50
CA GLN A 421 -8.97 17.02 -6.91
C GLN A 421 -7.81 16.24 -7.56
N ASN A 422 -7.93 16.00 -8.85
CA ASN A 422 -6.82 15.60 -9.69
C ASN A 422 -6.24 16.86 -10.31
N ILE A 423 -4.93 17.09 -10.17
CA ILE A 423 -4.25 18.24 -10.79
C ILE A 423 -3.27 17.77 -11.86
N VAL A 424 -3.10 18.61 -12.87
CA VAL A 424 -2.11 18.41 -13.93
C VAL A 424 -1.26 19.65 -14.04
N VAL A 425 0.05 19.49 -13.93
CA VAL A 425 1.01 20.54 -14.20
C VAL A 425 1.37 20.47 -15.66
N VAL A 426 1.11 21.56 -16.40
CA VAL A 426 1.36 21.67 -17.85
C VAL A 426 2.44 22.70 -18.08
N PHE A 427 3.44 22.37 -18.86
CA PHE A 427 4.55 23.25 -19.18
C PHE A 427 4.30 23.95 -20.52
N LYS A 428 4.43 25.27 -20.53
CA LYS A 428 4.18 26.14 -21.69
C LYS A 428 5.43 26.92 -22.09
N SER A 429 5.66 27.03 -23.38
CA SER A 429 6.74 27.85 -23.94
C SER A 429 6.24 28.67 -25.12
N VAL A 430 6.68 29.90 -25.24
CA VAL A 430 6.30 30.79 -26.33
C VAL A 430 7.10 30.49 -27.61
N TRP A 431 8.31 29.89 -27.48
CA TRP A 431 9.29 29.75 -28.55
C TRP A 431 9.71 28.30 -28.85
N GLY A 432 8.91 27.31 -28.42
CA GLY A 432 9.24 25.91 -28.69
C GLY A 432 10.52 25.42 -28.00
N ALA A 433 10.84 25.98 -26.84
CA ALA A 433 12.02 25.58 -26.07
C ALA A 433 12.01 24.09 -25.73
N ASP A 434 13.17 23.44 -25.89
CA ASP A 434 13.38 22.04 -25.57
C ASP A 434 13.43 21.74 -24.06
N LYS A 435 13.59 22.78 -23.25
CA LYS A 435 13.58 22.71 -21.80
C LYS A 435 13.06 24.01 -21.20
N ILE A 436 12.03 23.96 -20.38
CA ILE A 436 11.37 25.14 -19.81
C ILE A 436 11.79 25.33 -18.35
N VAL A 437 11.62 24.31 -17.52
CA VAL A 437 11.87 24.37 -16.09
C VAL A 437 12.13 22.96 -15.54
N ASN A 438 12.93 22.86 -14.50
CA ASN A 438 13.01 21.70 -13.61
C ASN A 438 12.08 21.95 -12.44
N LEU A 439 11.24 20.98 -12.09
CA LEU A 439 10.30 21.02 -10.97
C LEU A 439 10.66 19.93 -9.98
N ASN A 440 10.80 20.28 -8.67
CA ASN A 440 11.14 19.31 -7.61
C ASN A 440 9.93 18.94 -6.76
N TRP A 441 9.13 19.91 -6.30
CA TRP A 441 7.89 19.66 -5.60
C TRP A 441 6.90 20.82 -5.75
N LEU A 442 5.64 20.53 -5.44
CA LEU A 442 4.55 21.49 -5.27
C LEU A 442 3.99 21.41 -3.84
N MET A 443 3.29 22.45 -3.39
CA MET A 443 2.60 22.47 -2.10
C MET A 443 1.42 23.47 -2.14
N LEU A 444 0.28 23.06 -1.62
CA LEU A 444 -0.85 23.96 -1.37
C LEU A 444 -0.57 24.79 -0.10
N LYS A 445 -0.92 26.11 -0.15
CA LYS A 445 -0.74 27.01 0.99
C LYS A 445 -1.95 27.90 1.21
#